data_cda71c355985846bd58185e541ee351b
#
_entry.id   cda71c355985846bd58185e541ee351b
#
_cell.length_a   1.000
_cell.length_b   1.000
_cell.length_c   1.000
_cell.angle_alpha   90.00
_cell.angle_beta   90.00
_cell.angle_gamma   90.00
#
_symmetry.space_group_name_H-M   'P 1'
#
loop_
_entity.id
_entity.type
_entity.pdbx_description
1 polymer ?
#
loop_
_entity_poly.entity_id
_entity_poly.type
_entity_poly.pdbx_seq_one_letter_code
_entity_poly.pdbx_strand_id
1 'polypeptide(L)'
;MLIKTFIGSCIALISFCSCNSKLTVGNMVGEYHYIYKVGKGMSGSCRLTLRKDSSFSYSEHFDLMYSSGMGVWELKKDTITLMFDNPPYSIYEALAGGETYRGTWTVPIIRRNKVQVKNIILVKKLHLTKKSSCLETKTND
;
A
#
# COMPACT_ATOMS: atom_id res chain seq x y z
N MET A 1 -5.13 36.25 -60.90
CA MET A 1 -5.25 36.73 -59.52
C MET A 1 -5.34 35.47 -58.61
N LEU A 2 -4.21 35.03 -58.06
CA LEU A 2 -4.07 33.76 -57.33
C LEU A 2 -3.97 34.05 -55.87
N ILE A 3 -5.03 33.69 -55.10
CA ILE A 3 -5.06 33.79 -53.64
C ILE A 3 -4.45 32.49 -53.12
N LYS A 4 -3.22 32.57 -52.60
CA LYS A 4 -2.58 31.46 -51.88
C LYS A 4 -3.09 31.47 -50.44
N THR A 5 -3.95 30.49 -50.15
CA THR A 5 -4.43 30.19 -48.79
C THR A 5 -3.32 29.44 -48.05
N PHE A 6 -2.65 30.10 -47.11
CA PHE A 6 -1.70 29.49 -46.17
C PHE A 6 -2.49 28.81 -45.06
N ILE A 7 -2.65 27.49 -45.14
CA ILE A 7 -3.17 26.70 -44.03
C ILE A 7 -1.98 26.40 -43.11
N GLY A 8 -1.85 27.21 -42.05
CA GLY A 8 -0.92 26.98 -40.99
C GLY A 8 -1.36 25.78 -40.16
N SER A 9 -0.67 24.64 -40.35
CA SER A 9 -0.84 23.45 -39.53
C SER A 9 -0.25 23.70 -38.15
N CYS A 10 -1.06 24.10 -37.17
CA CYS A 10 -0.72 24.08 -35.76
C CYS A 10 -0.75 22.63 -35.27
N ILE A 11 0.39 21.96 -35.38
CA ILE A 11 0.63 20.68 -34.68
C ILE A 11 0.85 21.04 -33.21
N ALA A 12 -0.22 20.97 -32.44
CA ALA A 12 -0.15 21.00 -30.97
C ALA A 12 0.61 19.76 -30.50
N LEU A 13 1.89 19.92 -30.21
CA LEU A 13 2.70 18.96 -29.46
C LEU A 13 2.11 18.87 -28.07
N ILE A 14 1.15 17.96 -27.89
CA ILE A 14 0.68 17.55 -26.56
C ILE A 14 1.85 16.75 -25.97
N SER A 15 2.74 17.45 -25.28
CA SER A 15 3.72 16.85 -24.39
C SER A 15 2.95 16.12 -23.31
N PHE A 16 2.72 14.82 -23.51
CA PHE A 16 2.31 13.93 -22.44
C PHE A 16 3.45 13.93 -21.41
N CYS A 17 3.37 14.84 -20.46
CA CYS A 17 4.16 14.80 -19.26
C CYS A 17 3.71 13.54 -18.52
N SER A 18 4.29 12.40 -18.90
CA SER A 18 4.19 11.18 -18.15
C SER A 18 4.87 11.44 -16.79
N CYS A 19 4.08 11.90 -15.84
CA CYS A 19 4.49 12.05 -14.45
C CYS A 19 4.74 10.66 -13.88
N ASN A 20 5.85 10.06 -14.32
CA ASN A 20 6.37 8.82 -13.79
C ASN A 20 6.96 9.16 -12.41
N SER A 21 6.08 9.34 -11.41
CA SER A 21 6.49 9.66 -10.05
C SER A 21 7.35 8.50 -9.54
N LYS A 22 8.66 8.74 -9.48
CA LYS A 22 9.64 7.77 -9.02
C LYS A 22 9.18 7.19 -7.68
N LEU A 23 9.14 5.87 -7.59
CA LEU A 23 8.86 5.19 -6.35
C LEU A 23 9.99 5.48 -5.36
N THR A 24 9.65 5.95 -4.17
CA THR A 24 10.58 6.23 -3.08
C THR A 24 10.11 5.54 -1.82
N VAL A 25 11.03 5.27 -0.91
CA VAL A 25 10.70 4.70 0.42
C VAL A 25 9.59 5.50 1.09
N GLY A 26 9.68 6.83 1.11
CA GLY A 26 8.67 7.69 1.72
C GLY A 26 7.26 7.54 1.11
N ASN A 27 7.19 7.24 -0.18
CA ASN A 27 5.92 7.01 -0.86
C ASN A 27 5.30 5.66 -0.49
N MET A 28 6.13 4.68 -0.14
CA MET A 28 5.67 3.33 0.19
C MET A 28 5.33 3.15 1.67
N VAL A 29 5.89 3.97 2.56
CA VAL A 29 5.55 3.95 3.99
C VAL A 29 4.05 4.13 4.21
N GLY A 30 3.45 3.30 5.06
CA GLY A 30 2.04 3.35 5.43
C GLY A 30 1.41 2.00 5.68
N GLU A 31 0.12 2.02 5.94
CA GLU A 31 -0.69 0.83 6.19
C GLU A 31 -1.45 0.45 4.92
N TYR A 32 -1.31 -0.79 4.51
CA TYR A 32 -2.00 -1.41 3.38
C TYR A 32 -2.90 -2.50 3.93
N HIS A 33 -4.15 -2.57 3.46
CA HIS A 33 -5.08 -3.57 3.92
C HIS A 33 -5.99 -4.09 2.82
N TYR A 34 -6.54 -5.26 3.06
CA TYR A 34 -7.59 -5.89 2.29
C TYR A 34 -8.54 -6.62 3.22
N ILE A 35 -9.82 -6.45 3.00
CA ILE A 35 -10.89 -7.15 3.73
C ILE A 35 -11.68 -7.94 2.69
N TYR A 36 -11.88 -9.21 2.95
CA TYR A 36 -12.66 -10.09 2.08
C TYR A 36 -13.74 -10.83 2.87
N LYS A 37 -14.81 -11.15 2.18
CA LYS A 37 -15.93 -11.92 2.75
C LYS A 37 -15.95 -13.28 2.09
N VAL A 38 -16.08 -14.33 2.91
CA VAL A 38 -16.18 -15.71 2.46
C VAL A 38 -17.53 -16.28 2.93
N GLY A 39 -18.51 -16.34 2.03
CA GLY A 39 -19.84 -16.84 2.35
C GLY A 39 -20.63 -15.96 3.33
N LYS A 40 -21.62 -16.58 3.97
CA LYS A 40 -22.46 -15.90 4.96
C LYS A 40 -21.77 -15.90 6.33
N GLY A 41 -21.28 -14.73 6.76
CA GLY A 41 -20.81 -14.50 8.13
C GLY A 41 -19.31 -14.64 8.37
N MET A 42 -18.54 -15.20 7.43
CA MET A 42 -17.08 -15.27 7.56
C MET A 42 -16.40 -14.12 6.81
N SER A 43 -15.44 -13.50 7.46
CA SER A 43 -14.60 -12.45 6.85
C SER A 43 -13.15 -12.68 7.19
N GLY A 44 -12.27 -12.30 6.27
CA GLY A 44 -10.85 -12.28 6.50
C GLY A 44 -10.29 -10.90 6.24
N SER A 45 -9.13 -10.64 6.78
CA SER A 45 -8.40 -9.40 6.55
C SER A 45 -6.90 -9.63 6.49
N CYS A 46 -6.24 -8.89 5.60
CA CYS A 46 -4.80 -8.83 5.53
C CYS A 46 -4.35 -7.40 5.76
N ARG A 47 -3.28 -7.22 6.54
CA ARG A 47 -2.70 -5.92 6.83
C ARG A 47 -1.18 -5.98 6.71
N LEU A 48 -0.62 -5.07 5.93
CA LEU A 48 0.82 -4.84 5.83
C LEU A 48 1.10 -3.41 6.26
N THR A 49 1.97 -3.23 7.23
CA THR A 49 2.42 -1.91 7.69
C THR A 49 3.90 -1.76 7.38
N LEU A 50 4.25 -0.78 6.54
CA LEU A 50 5.63 -0.40 6.22
C LEU A 50 5.99 0.87 6.98
N ARG A 51 7.07 0.85 7.78
CA ARG A 51 7.51 1.98 8.60
C ARG A 51 8.74 2.66 8.00
N LYS A 52 8.99 3.90 8.42
CA LYS A 52 10.12 4.72 7.94
C LYS A 52 11.48 4.18 8.36
N ASP A 53 11.54 3.47 9.47
CA ASP A 53 12.73 2.82 10.02
C ASP A 53 13.07 1.50 9.32
N SER A 54 12.46 1.24 8.16
CA SER A 54 12.58 -0.01 7.42
C SER A 54 12.03 -1.25 8.13
N SER A 55 11.34 -1.09 9.26
CA SER A 55 10.62 -2.21 9.86
C SER A 55 9.26 -2.41 9.21
N PHE A 56 8.75 -3.63 9.24
CA PHE A 56 7.39 -3.92 8.80
C PHE A 56 6.69 -4.89 9.76
N SER A 57 5.38 -4.92 9.64
CA SER A 57 4.55 -5.99 10.21
C SER A 57 3.50 -6.42 9.18
N TYR A 58 3.27 -7.70 9.09
CA TYR A 58 2.23 -8.31 8.27
C TYR A 58 1.34 -9.19 9.14
N SER A 59 0.05 -9.11 8.95
CA SER A 59 -0.91 -9.98 9.64
C SER A 59 -2.03 -10.38 8.71
N GLU A 60 -2.49 -11.61 8.89
CA GLU A 60 -3.64 -12.19 8.21
C GLU A 60 -4.57 -12.79 9.25
N HIS A 61 -5.82 -12.43 9.17
CA HIS A 61 -6.85 -12.92 10.05
C HIS A 61 -7.96 -13.53 9.20
N PHE A 62 -8.32 -14.75 9.51
CA PHE A 62 -9.42 -15.46 8.87
C PHE A 62 -10.16 -16.29 9.91
N ASP A 63 -11.39 -15.90 10.20
CA ASP A 63 -12.21 -16.54 11.25
C ASP A 63 -11.46 -16.56 12.60
N LEU A 64 -11.16 -17.72 13.13
CA LEU A 64 -10.41 -17.91 14.36
C LEU A 64 -8.89 -18.02 14.14
N MET A 65 -8.43 -18.08 12.89
CA MET A 65 -7.01 -18.19 12.56
C MET A 65 -6.37 -16.81 12.48
N TYR A 66 -5.23 -16.66 13.13
CA TYR A 66 -4.42 -15.45 13.09
C TYR A 66 -2.98 -15.79 12.75
N SER A 67 -2.49 -15.30 11.64
CA SER A 67 -1.11 -15.45 11.22
C SER A 67 -0.43 -14.09 11.14
N SER A 68 0.82 -14.01 11.56
CA SER A 68 1.55 -12.75 11.56
C SER A 68 3.05 -12.94 11.35
N GLY A 69 3.72 -11.84 11.05
CA GLY A 69 5.16 -11.77 10.96
C GLY A 69 5.62 -10.32 10.97
N MET A 70 6.86 -10.11 11.38
CA MET A 70 7.52 -8.81 11.39
C MET A 70 8.96 -8.98 10.90
N GLY A 71 9.62 -7.87 10.62
CA GLY A 71 10.98 -7.89 10.15
C GLY A 71 11.36 -6.57 9.48
N VAL A 72 12.27 -6.65 8.53
CA VAL A 72 12.74 -5.46 7.78
C VAL A 72 12.34 -5.53 6.31
N TRP A 73 12.12 -4.36 5.70
CA TRP A 73 11.75 -4.26 4.30
C TRP A 73 12.69 -3.36 3.52
N GLU A 74 12.81 -3.65 2.24
CA GLU A 74 13.64 -2.91 1.30
C GLU A 74 12.85 -2.65 0.01
N LEU A 75 13.00 -1.45 -0.56
CA LEU A 75 12.43 -1.09 -1.86
C LEU A 75 13.47 -1.30 -2.96
N LYS A 76 13.19 -2.20 -3.91
CA LYS A 76 14.02 -2.47 -5.09
C LYS A 76 13.21 -2.21 -6.36
N LYS A 77 13.46 -1.07 -7.02
CA LYS A 77 12.73 -0.65 -8.23
C LYS A 77 11.21 -0.63 -7.99
N ASP A 78 10.49 -1.58 -8.55
CA ASP A 78 9.04 -1.75 -8.51
C ASP A 78 8.58 -2.87 -7.54
N THR A 79 9.47 -3.29 -6.65
CA THR A 79 9.28 -4.44 -5.78
C THR A 79 9.69 -4.10 -4.36
N ILE A 80 8.91 -4.57 -3.37
CA ILE A 80 9.27 -4.56 -1.96
C ILE A 80 9.75 -5.96 -1.59
N THR A 81 10.92 -6.05 -0.97
CA THR A 81 11.41 -7.27 -0.34
C THR A 81 11.09 -7.20 1.15
N LEU A 82 10.35 -8.17 1.65
CA LEU A 82 10.05 -8.35 3.08
C LEU A 82 10.93 -9.48 3.60
N MET A 83 11.81 -9.18 4.54
CA MET A 83 12.65 -10.16 5.23
C MET A 83 12.09 -10.34 6.63
N PHE A 84 11.40 -11.45 6.84
CA PHE A 84 10.79 -11.77 8.12
C PHE A 84 11.84 -12.16 9.14
N ASP A 85 11.65 -11.75 10.38
CA ASP A 85 12.36 -12.29 11.52
C ASP A 85 12.11 -13.80 11.59
N ASN A 86 13.06 -14.51 12.17
CA ASN A 86 12.97 -15.95 12.27
C ASN A 86 12.92 -16.38 13.75
N PRO A 87 11.83 -16.05 14.48
CA PRO A 87 11.71 -16.41 15.87
C PRO A 87 11.67 -17.94 16.03
N PRO A 88 12.10 -18.47 17.18
CA PRO A 88 11.96 -19.89 17.46
C PRO A 88 10.49 -20.33 17.42
N TYR A 89 10.25 -21.55 17.07
CA TYR A 89 8.90 -22.13 17.05
C TYR A 89 8.28 -22.08 18.45
N SER A 90 7.05 -21.60 18.53
CA SER A 90 6.28 -21.55 19.77
C SER A 90 5.13 -22.55 19.72
N ILE A 91 4.95 -23.31 20.80
CA ILE A 91 3.81 -24.22 20.92
C ILE A 91 2.46 -23.49 20.85
N TYR A 92 2.43 -22.21 21.19
CA TYR A 92 1.22 -21.37 21.08
C TYR A 92 0.81 -21.12 19.62
N GLU A 93 1.75 -21.13 18.67
CA GLU A 93 1.42 -21.02 17.23
C GLU A 93 0.59 -22.22 16.77
N ALA A 94 0.99 -23.43 17.17
CA ALA A 94 0.28 -24.65 16.82
C ALA A 94 -1.12 -24.71 17.47
N LEU A 95 -1.28 -24.18 18.70
CA LEU A 95 -2.56 -24.17 19.41
C LEU A 95 -3.51 -23.08 18.94
N ALA A 96 -2.98 -21.95 18.44
CA ALA A 96 -3.79 -20.83 17.98
C ALA A 96 -4.34 -21.02 16.56
N GLY A 97 -3.99 -22.10 15.85
CA GLY A 97 -4.40 -22.35 14.46
C GLY A 97 -3.84 -21.37 13.45
N GLY A 98 -2.89 -20.52 13.87
CA GLY A 98 -2.20 -19.53 13.04
C GLY A 98 -0.76 -19.92 12.76
N GLU A 99 -0.10 -19.11 11.95
CA GLU A 99 1.28 -19.32 11.49
C GLU A 99 2.10 -18.06 11.69
N THR A 100 3.33 -18.19 12.17
CA THR A 100 4.32 -17.11 12.12
C THR A 100 5.06 -17.15 10.80
N TYR A 101 4.95 -16.07 10.03
CA TYR A 101 5.62 -15.98 8.74
C TYR A 101 7.13 -15.80 8.91
N ARG A 102 7.89 -16.55 8.10
CA ARG A 102 9.35 -16.61 8.11
C ARG A 102 9.91 -16.47 6.69
N GLY A 103 11.20 -16.23 6.59
CA GLY A 103 11.90 -16.16 5.31
C GLY A 103 11.76 -14.82 4.61
N THR A 104 11.83 -14.85 3.30
CA THR A 104 11.84 -13.63 2.48
C THR A 104 10.72 -13.67 1.44
N TRP A 105 9.93 -12.60 1.37
CA TRP A 105 8.88 -12.45 0.36
C TRP A 105 9.18 -11.29 -0.57
N THR A 106 8.85 -11.50 -1.83
CA THR A 106 8.89 -10.47 -2.86
C THR A 106 7.47 -9.99 -3.13
N VAL A 107 7.24 -8.70 -2.96
CA VAL A 107 5.94 -8.03 -3.05
C VAL A 107 5.96 -7.05 -4.21
N PRO A 108 5.36 -7.39 -5.37
CA PRO A 108 5.24 -6.47 -6.50
C PRO A 108 4.43 -5.23 -6.15
N ILE A 109 4.89 -4.08 -6.62
CA ILE A 109 4.17 -2.82 -6.51
C ILE A 109 3.33 -2.64 -7.76
N ILE A 110 2.00 -2.71 -7.62
CA ILE A 110 1.07 -2.50 -8.74
C ILE A 110 0.92 -1.01 -9.04
N ARG A 111 0.83 -0.20 -7.99
CA ARG A 111 0.77 1.27 -8.04
C ARG A 111 1.30 1.82 -6.72
N ARG A 112 1.56 3.13 -6.65
CA ARG A 112 2.03 3.82 -5.43
C ARG A 112 1.22 3.51 -4.16
N ASN A 113 -0.05 3.17 -4.31
CA ASN A 113 -0.96 2.86 -3.21
C ASN A 113 -1.48 1.42 -3.22
N LYS A 114 -0.93 0.55 -4.06
CA LYS A 114 -1.36 -0.85 -4.20
C LYS A 114 -0.15 -1.77 -4.32
N VAL A 115 -0.12 -2.77 -3.48
CA VAL A 115 0.91 -3.82 -3.49
C VAL A 115 0.25 -5.20 -3.56
N GLN A 116 0.93 -6.18 -4.12
CA GLN A 116 0.42 -7.54 -4.21
C GLN A 116 1.19 -8.45 -3.26
N VAL A 117 0.50 -8.96 -2.25
CA VAL A 117 1.04 -9.96 -1.33
C VAL A 117 0.40 -11.30 -1.65
N LYS A 118 1.20 -12.31 -2.00
CA LYS A 118 0.67 -13.58 -2.54
C LYS A 118 -0.27 -13.28 -3.73
N ASN A 119 -1.52 -13.67 -3.67
CA ASN A 119 -2.55 -13.43 -4.69
C ASN A 119 -3.52 -12.30 -4.32
N ILE A 120 -3.21 -11.50 -3.31
CA ILE A 120 -4.10 -10.48 -2.75
C ILE A 120 -3.52 -9.09 -3.02
N ILE A 121 -4.36 -8.18 -3.52
CA ILE A 121 -3.99 -6.78 -3.72
C ILE A 121 -4.39 -5.98 -2.49
N LEU A 122 -3.40 -5.52 -1.75
CA LEU A 122 -3.56 -4.65 -0.60
C LEU A 122 -3.57 -3.19 -1.05
N VAL A 123 -4.49 -2.40 -0.50
CA VAL A 123 -4.65 -0.98 -0.82
C VAL A 123 -4.21 -0.14 0.38
N LYS A 124 -3.41 0.89 0.11
CA LYS A 124 -2.93 1.83 1.13
C LYS A 124 -4.08 2.63 1.73
N LYS A 125 -4.19 2.63 3.04
CA LYS A 125 -5.13 3.46 3.79
C LYS A 125 -4.71 4.93 3.67
N LEU A 126 -5.55 5.74 3.07
CA LEU A 126 -5.36 7.19 3.06
C LEU A 126 -5.79 7.73 4.43
N HIS A 127 -4.83 8.22 5.21
CA HIS A 127 -5.15 9.06 6.35
C HIS A 127 -5.67 10.39 5.82
N LEU A 128 -7.00 10.53 5.78
CA LEU A 128 -7.62 11.85 5.65
C LEU A 128 -7.29 12.60 6.95
N THR A 129 -6.27 13.45 6.92
CA THR A 129 -6.08 14.46 7.96
C THR A 129 -7.32 15.35 7.91
N LYS A 130 -8.23 15.14 8.86
CA LYS A 130 -9.33 16.06 9.13
C LYS A 130 -8.68 17.40 9.46
N LYS A 131 -8.64 18.30 8.47
CA LYS A 131 -8.36 19.71 8.71
C LYS A 131 -9.48 20.20 9.63
N SER A 132 -9.22 20.24 10.94
CA SER A 132 -10.10 20.95 11.87
C SER A 132 -10.05 22.41 11.48
N SER A 133 -11.07 22.86 10.74
CA SER A 133 -11.36 24.26 10.58
C SER A 133 -11.74 24.77 12.00
N CYS A 134 -10.81 25.43 12.67
CA CYS A 134 -11.13 26.32 13.78
C CYS A 134 -12.08 27.38 13.20
N LEU A 135 -13.35 27.25 13.47
CA LEU A 135 -14.32 28.33 13.42
C LEU A 135 -13.97 29.25 14.58
N GLU A 136 -13.24 30.34 14.28
CA GLU A 136 -13.16 31.50 15.16
C GLU A 136 -14.56 32.09 15.26
N THR A 137 -15.24 31.81 16.34
CA THR A 137 -16.43 32.58 16.78
C THR A 137 -15.94 33.97 17.16
N LYS A 138 -16.09 34.95 16.24
CA LYS A 138 -16.05 36.34 16.60
C LYS A 138 -17.27 36.65 17.47
N THR A 139 -17.06 36.77 18.75
CA THR A 139 -17.97 37.47 19.66
C THR A 139 -17.79 38.97 19.38
N ASN A 140 -18.81 39.59 18.80
CA ASN A 140 -18.96 41.04 18.81
C ASN A 140 -19.57 41.44 20.15
N ASP A 141 -18.82 42.19 20.93
CA ASP A 141 -19.33 43.11 21.94
C ASP A 141 -19.59 44.49 21.31
#